data_a9b6952fb76c1f1570089c652a6cef1c
#
_entry.id   a9b6952fb76c1f1570089c652a6cef1c
#
_cell.length_a   1.000
_cell.length_b   1.000
_cell.length_c   1.000
_cell.angle_alpha   90.00
_cell.angle_beta   90.00
_cell.angle_gamma   90.00
#
_symmetry.space_group_name_H-M   'P 1'
#
loop_
_entity.id
_entity.type
_entity.pdbx_description
1 polymer ?
#
loop_
_entity_poly.entity_id
_entity_poly.type
_entity_poly.pdbx_seq_one_letter_code
_entity_poly.pdbx_strand_id
1 'polypeptide(L)'
;MKEMDYLDEFIDSLQFYHEGNVERDWAGSDSKKRWDKNYPNHPELEPYVNNPIRYNYQKDFIRCDYPLDSLEDRDVDLYLGCSHTFGTGHHWENTWPYHVAKATGNIPVNLGIGGGSVGGSYLRLLKYLPKFKVKNIFHYQLSYARFYYFKGRRVQNFQLWNSVDELRKKFGDDYVQDNYMTDGITELNLKMYTNLIDYEAKQLGIPYYFSSHPLKELNINKEDDLVARDLIHPSKNTMKAIANLFINKLNND
;
A
#
# COMPACT_ATOMS: atom_id res chain seq x y z
N MET A 1 24.27 -1.97 22.67
CA MET A 1 23.11 -2.84 23.00
C MET A 1 21.89 -2.03 23.45
N LYS A 2 21.95 -1.18 24.47
CA LYS A 2 20.75 -0.44 24.98
C LYS A 2 20.09 0.57 24.01
N GLU A 3 20.80 1.15 23.05
CA GLU A 3 20.22 2.11 22.08
C GLU A 3 19.43 1.40 20.96
N MET A 4 19.86 0.22 20.53
CA MET A 4 19.12 -0.57 19.55
C MET A 4 17.78 -1.08 20.12
N ASP A 5 17.79 -1.55 21.38
CA ASP A 5 16.56 -2.01 22.05
C ASP A 5 15.48 -0.92 22.09
N TYR A 6 15.87 0.35 22.32
CA TYR A 6 14.92 1.48 22.34
C TYR A 6 14.31 1.77 20.96
N LEU A 7 15.07 1.67 19.87
CA LEU A 7 14.57 1.88 18.51
C LEU A 7 13.57 0.81 18.12
N ASP A 8 13.87 -0.46 18.43
CA ASP A 8 12.97 -1.59 18.13
C ASP A 8 11.65 -1.47 18.91
N GLU A 9 11.71 -1.12 20.19
CA GLU A 9 10.51 -0.82 20.99
C GLU A 9 9.71 0.36 20.43
N PHE A 10 10.40 1.39 19.93
CA PHE A 10 9.74 2.54 19.30
C PHE A 10 9.03 2.10 18.02
N ILE A 11 9.71 1.37 17.13
CA ILE A 11 9.17 0.88 15.86
C ILE A 11 7.96 -0.03 16.11
N ASP A 12 8.05 -0.95 17.06
CA ASP A 12 6.93 -1.84 17.41
C ASP A 12 5.71 -1.10 17.95
N SER A 13 5.93 0.02 18.65
CA SER A 13 4.86 0.85 19.20
C SER A 13 4.16 1.74 18.16
N LEU A 14 4.68 1.84 16.92
CA LEU A 14 4.06 2.66 15.87
C LEU A 14 2.66 2.13 15.52
N GLN A 15 1.73 3.06 15.35
CA GLN A 15 0.35 2.80 14.94
C GLN A 15 0.13 3.39 13.55
N PHE A 16 -0.29 2.56 12.59
CA PHE A 16 -0.51 3.02 11.22
C PHE A 16 -1.98 3.31 10.93
N TYR A 17 -2.89 2.65 11.63
CA TYR A 17 -4.34 2.92 11.57
C TYR A 17 -5.07 2.20 12.73
N HIS A 18 -6.36 1.93 12.58
CA HIS A 18 -7.19 1.35 13.64
C HIS A 18 -6.65 0.01 14.16
N GLU A 19 -6.88 -0.23 15.45
CA GLU A 19 -6.57 -1.48 16.12
C GLU A 19 -7.63 -2.56 15.79
N GLY A 20 -7.18 -3.81 15.69
CA GLY A 20 -8.03 -4.99 15.65
C GLY A 20 -8.31 -5.60 14.27
N ASN A 21 -8.79 -6.83 14.30
CA ASN A 21 -9.28 -7.57 13.14
C ASN A 21 -10.71 -7.14 12.85
N VAL A 22 -10.98 -6.58 11.70
CA VAL A 22 -12.30 -6.03 11.36
C VAL A 22 -12.66 -6.36 9.92
N GLU A 23 -13.86 -6.87 9.70
CA GLU A 23 -14.47 -6.91 8.38
C GLU A 23 -15.25 -5.61 8.12
N ARG A 24 -15.11 -5.04 6.93
CA ARG A 24 -15.82 -3.82 6.53
C ARG A 24 -16.28 -3.87 5.08
N ASP A 25 -17.41 -3.22 4.82
CA ASP A 25 -17.96 -3.06 3.46
C ASP A 25 -17.24 -1.97 2.65
N TRP A 26 -16.53 -1.06 3.33
CA TRP A 26 -15.96 0.15 2.75
C TRP A 26 -14.57 0.45 3.27
N ALA A 27 -13.71 0.98 2.39
CA ALA A 27 -12.34 1.35 2.75
C ALA A 27 -11.84 2.58 1.97
N GLY A 28 -11.37 3.58 2.71
CA GLY A 28 -10.78 4.79 2.13
C GLY A 28 -11.74 5.53 1.21
N SER A 29 -11.36 5.72 -0.06
CA SER A 29 -12.19 6.38 -1.08
C SER A 29 -13.36 5.52 -1.56
N ASP A 30 -13.28 4.21 -1.43
CA ASP A 30 -14.40 3.30 -1.62
C ASP A 30 -15.33 3.38 -0.41
N SER A 31 -16.33 4.25 -0.49
CA SER A 31 -17.23 4.60 0.61
C SER A 31 -18.69 4.56 0.19
N LYS A 32 -19.59 4.29 1.15
CA LYS A 32 -21.03 4.30 0.88
C LYS A 32 -21.50 5.62 0.26
N LYS A 33 -20.99 6.76 0.75
CA LYS A 33 -21.33 8.07 0.19
C LYS A 33 -20.96 8.18 -1.30
N ARG A 34 -19.81 7.65 -1.69
CA ARG A 34 -19.35 7.64 -3.08
C ARG A 34 -20.18 6.66 -3.92
N TRP A 35 -20.45 5.50 -3.38
CA TRP A 35 -21.33 4.51 -4.01
C TRP A 35 -22.70 5.09 -4.33
N ASP A 36 -23.37 5.67 -3.33
CA ASP A 36 -24.72 6.24 -3.48
C ASP A 36 -24.75 7.36 -4.53
N LYS A 37 -23.65 8.11 -4.68
CA LYS A 37 -23.50 9.15 -5.71
C LYS A 37 -23.28 8.58 -7.11
N ASN A 38 -22.46 7.54 -7.23
CA ASN A 38 -21.98 7.05 -8.52
C ASN A 38 -22.92 5.98 -9.12
N TYR A 39 -23.39 5.03 -8.31
CA TYR A 39 -24.13 3.87 -8.78
C TYR A 39 -25.31 4.19 -9.70
N PRO A 40 -26.15 5.20 -9.44
CA PRO A 40 -27.29 5.53 -10.31
C PRO A 40 -26.90 5.93 -11.75
N ASN A 41 -25.66 6.36 -11.97
CA ASN A 41 -25.18 6.86 -13.26
C ASN A 41 -24.10 5.98 -13.90
N HIS A 42 -23.75 4.84 -13.27
CA HIS A 42 -22.63 3.99 -13.64
C HIS A 42 -23.04 2.52 -13.66
N PRO A 43 -23.68 2.02 -14.77
CA PRO A 43 -24.15 0.64 -14.87
C PRO A 43 -23.01 -0.39 -14.76
N GLU A 44 -21.78 0.00 -15.05
CA GLU A 44 -20.59 -0.84 -14.87
C GLU A 44 -20.33 -1.23 -13.40
N LEU A 45 -21.02 -0.62 -12.45
CA LEU A 45 -20.97 -0.96 -11.02
C LEU A 45 -21.94 -2.09 -10.61
N GLU A 46 -22.87 -2.48 -11.51
CA GLU A 46 -23.86 -3.53 -11.24
C GLU A 46 -23.28 -4.83 -10.66
N PRO A 47 -22.11 -5.32 -11.10
CA PRO A 47 -21.51 -6.53 -10.53
C PRO A 47 -21.32 -6.48 -9.01
N TYR A 48 -21.14 -5.29 -8.43
CA TYR A 48 -20.93 -5.11 -6.99
C TYR A 48 -22.22 -5.11 -6.16
N VAL A 49 -23.38 -5.01 -6.79
CA VAL A 49 -24.69 -5.17 -6.12
C VAL A 49 -24.88 -6.60 -5.66
N ASN A 50 -24.62 -7.55 -6.57
CA ASN A 50 -24.82 -8.98 -6.31
C ASN A 50 -23.62 -9.62 -5.61
N ASN A 51 -22.44 -9.02 -5.72
CA ASN A 51 -21.22 -9.49 -5.08
C ASN A 51 -20.49 -8.30 -4.42
N PRO A 52 -20.91 -7.86 -3.22
CA PRO A 52 -20.32 -6.71 -2.53
C PRO A 52 -18.90 -7.01 -2.06
N ILE A 53 -18.02 -6.00 -2.17
CA ILE A 53 -16.66 -6.11 -1.65
C ILE A 53 -16.69 -6.18 -0.13
N ARG A 54 -15.93 -7.13 0.43
CA ARG A 54 -15.61 -7.23 1.85
C ARG A 54 -14.12 -7.02 2.05
N TYR A 55 -13.79 -6.14 2.99
CA TYR A 55 -12.41 -5.86 3.37
C TYR A 55 -12.12 -6.52 4.71
N ASN A 56 -11.26 -7.52 4.70
CA ASN A 56 -10.76 -8.16 5.92
C ASN A 56 -9.45 -7.48 6.33
N TYR A 57 -9.45 -6.84 7.50
CA TYR A 57 -8.27 -6.19 8.05
C TYR A 57 -7.78 -6.91 9.28
N GLN A 58 -6.48 -7.07 9.34
CA GLN A 58 -5.76 -7.39 10.55
C GLN A 58 -5.28 -6.10 11.23
N LYS A 59 -4.55 -6.23 12.33
CA LYS A 59 -3.92 -5.10 13.03
C LYS A 59 -3.19 -4.15 12.05
N ASP A 60 -3.19 -2.87 12.34
CA ASP A 60 -2.59 -1.82 11.51
C ASP A 60 -3.11 -1.75 10.06
N PHE A 61 -4.35 -2.17 9.83
CA PHE A 61 -4.97 -2.13 8.52
C PHE A 61 -4.30 -3.05 7.47
N ILE A 62 -3.69 -4.13 7.91
CA ILE A 62 -3.08 -5.11 7.02
C ILE A 62 -4.19 -5.95 6.38
N ARG A 63 -4.26 -5.94 5.06
CA ARG A 63 -5.20 -6.78 4.32
C ARG A 63 -4.57 -8.17 4.13
N CYS A 64 -5.03 -9.12 4.94
CA CYS A 64 -4.56 -10.50 4.95
C CYS A 64 -5.69 -11.41 5.39
N ASP A 65 -5.83 -12.56 4.74
CA ASP A 65 -6.88 -13.54 5.04
C ASP A 65 -6.56 -14.43 6.27
N TYR A 66 -5.33 -14.33 6.79
CA TYR A 66 -4.85 -15.12 7.91
C TYR A 66 -4.58 -14.23 9.13
N PRO A 67 -4.83 -14.71 10.36
CA PRO A 67 -4.36 -14.04 11.56
C PRO A 67 -2.83 -13.88 11.53
N LEU A 68 -2.33 -12.66 11.78
CA LEU A 68 -0.89 -12.38 11.65
C LEU A 68 -0.03 -13.26 12.55
N ASP A 69 -0.53 -13.55 13.79
CA ASP A 69 0.18 -14.39 14.76
C ASP A 69 0.31 -15.86 14.29
N SER A 70 -0.48 -16.28 13.29
CA SER A 70 -0.38 -17.62 12.69
C SER A 70 0.65 -17.73 11.57
N LEU A 71 1.38 -16.64 11.27
CA LEU A 71 2.27 -16.55 10.12
C LEU A 71 3.76 -16.57 10.47
N GLU A 72 4.15 -16.60 11.74
CA GLU A 72 5.54 -16.48 12.19
C GLU A 72 6.50 -17.47 11.49
N ASP A 73 6.09 -18.73 11.35
CA ASP A 73 6.91 -19.78 10.72
C ASP A 73 6.55 -20.06 9.25
N ARG A 74 5.64 -19.29 8.67
CA ARG A 74 5.17 -19.52 7.31
C ARG A 74 5.87 -18.62 6.31
N ASP A 75 6.14 -19.18 5.13
CA ASP A 75 6.71 -18.42 4.01
C ASP A 75 5.71 -17.36 3.54
N VAL A 76 6.09 -16.09 3.67
CA VAL A 76 5.24 -14.95 3.29
C VAL A 76 5.92 -14.03 2.29
N ASP A 77 5.12 -13.36 1.49
CA ASP A 77 5.53 -12.23 0.66
C ASP A 77 4.95 -10.93 1.24
N LEU A 78 5.78 -9.91 1.41
CA LEU A 78 5.35 -8.58 1.85
C LEU A 78 5.05 -7.69 0.64
N TYR A 79 3.90 -7.01 0.69
CA TYR A 79 3.45 -6.09 -0.37
C TYR A 79 3.38 -4.67 0.18
N LEU A 80 4.23 -3.77 -0.32
CA LEU A 80 4.35 -2.38 0.09
C LEU A 80 3.72 -1.44 -0.94
N GLY A 81 3.21 -0.30 -0.48
CA GLY A 81 2.72 0.76 -1.34
C GLY A 81 1.46 1.46 -0.83
N CYS A 82 0.71 2.05 -1.76
CA CYS A 82 -0.46 2.86 -1.45
C CYS A 82 -1.78 2.09 -1.61
N SER A 83 -2.88 2.83 -1.86
CA SER A 83 -4.22 2.27 -2.10
C SER A 83 -4.29 1.28 -3.27
N HIS A 84 -3.41 1.39 -4.27
CA HIS A 84 -3.32 0.43 -5.37
C HIS A 84 -2.79 -0.93 -4.87
N THR A 85 -1.84 -0.94 -3.97
CA THR A 85 -1.36 -2.17 -3.32
C THR A 85 -2.41 -2.71 -2.37
N PHE A 86 -3.01 -1.84 -1.56
CA PHE A 86 -4.12 -2.22 -0.69
C PHE A 86 -5.28 -2.86 -1.47
N GLY A 87 -5.52 -2.43 -2.71
CA GLY A 87 -6.62 -2.91 -3.56
C GLY A 87 -7.95 -2.25 -3.23
N THR A 88 -7.95 -0.92 -3.01
CA THR A 88 -9.18 -0.15 -2.77
C THR A 88 -10.12 -0.27 -3.97
N GLY A 89 -11.39 -0.53 -3.72
CA GLY A 89 -12.41 -0.71 -4.76
C GLY A 89 -12.42 -2.11 -5.41
N HIS A 90 -11.67 -3.07 -4.87
CA HIS A 90 -11.58 -4.44 -5.42
C HIS A 90 -11.81 -5.53 -4.39
N HIS A 91 -12.41 -6.64 -4.85
CA HIS A 91 -12.27 -7.93 -4.18
C HIS A 91 -10.80 -8.31 -4.08
N TRP A 92 -10.45 -9.06 -3.03
CA TRP A 92 -9.06 -9.47 -2.79
C TRP A 92 -8.43 -10.19 -4.00
N GLU A 93 -9.16 -11.12 -4.59
CA GLU A 93 -8.75 -11.93 -5.74
C GLU A 93 -8.52 -11.12 -7.04
N ASN A 94 -8.97 -9.87 -7.08
CA ASN A 94 -8.74 -8.96 -8.22
C ASN A 94 -7.56 -8.00 -7.99
N THR A 95 -6.88 -8.10 -6.84
CA THR A 95 -5.74 -7.23 -6.53
C THR A 95 -4.43 -7.78 -7.11
N TRP A 96 -3.48 -6.88 -7.41
CA TRP A 96 -2.18 -7.31 -7.91
C TRP A 96 -1.38 -8.15 -6.89
N PRO A 97 -1.42 -7.89 -5.55
CA PRO A 97 -0.76 -8.75 -4.58
C PRO A 97 -1.26 -10.18 -4.60
N TYR A 98 -2.57 -10.39 -4.75
CA TYR A 98 -3.15 -11.73 -4.87
C TYR A 98 -2.62 -12.48 -6.09
N HIS A 99 -2.55 -11.82 -7.26
CA HIS A 99 -2.04 -12.45 -8.48
C HIS A 99 -0.55 -12.81 -8.39
N VAL A 100 0.27 -11.95 -7.77
CA VAL A 100 1.69 -12.26 -7.52
C VAL A 100 1.82 -13.42 -6.53
N ALA A 101 1.07 -13.41 -5.44
CA ALA A 101 1.09 -14.49 -4.44
C ALA A 101 0.69 -15.84 -5.04
N LYS A 102 -0.24 -15.86 -6.00
CA LYS A 102 -0.54 -17.10 -6.75
C LYS A 102 0.63 -17.61 -7.59
N ALA A 103 1.47 -16.72 -8.08
CA ALA A 103 2.65 -17.09 -8.86
C ALA A 103 3.80 -17.57 -7.96
N THR A 104 3.99 -16.97 -6.79
CA THR A 104 5.05 -17.37 -5.83
C THR A 104 4.65 -18.57 -4.99
N GLY A 105 3.36 -18.79 -4.75
CA GLY A 105 2.85 -19.81 -3.82
C GLY A 105 2.98 -19.43 -2.34
N ASN A 106 3.51 -18.24 -2.01
CA ASN A 106 3.67 -17.74 -0.65
C ASN A 106 2.39 -17.04 -0.15
N ILE A 107 2.28 -16.88 1.17
CA ILE A 107 1.15 -16.16 1.78
C ILE A 107 1.35 -14.65 1.62
N PRO A 108 0.37 -13.93 1.05
CA PRO A 108 0.47 -12.49 0.93
C PRO A 108 0.17 -11.76 2.24
N VAL A 109 1.10 -10.92 2.68
CA VAL A 109 0.90 -9.96 3.76
C VAL A 109 0.91 -8.56 3.15
N ASN A 110 -0.28 -8.00 2.93
CA ASN A 110 -0.45 -6.74 2.25
C ASN A 110 -0.32 -5.55 3.22
N LEU A 111 0.86 -4.94 3.22
CA LEU A 111 1.19 -3.75 4.00
C LEU A 111 0.83 -2.44 3.28
N GLY A 112 0.22 -2.48 2.10
CA GLY A 112 -0.27 -1.29 1.40
C GLY A 112 -1.34 -0.56 2.22
N ILE A 113 -1.39 0.78 2.09
CA ILE A 113 -2.34 1.59 2.84
C ILE A 113 -2.90 2.73 1.97
N GLY A 114 -4.18 3.04 2.12
CA GLY A 114 -4.81 4.16 1.42
C GLY A 114 -4.07 5.48 1.68
N GLY A 115 -3.67 6.18 0.59
CA GLY A 115 -2.88 7.40 0.69
C GLY A 115 -1.41 7.18 1.13
N GLY A 116 -0.95 5.94 1.24
CA GLY A 116 0.38 5.60 1.72
C GLY A 116 1.51 6.28 0.98
N SER A 117 2.51 6.76 1.74
CA SER A 117 3.77 7.31 1.25
C SER A 117 4.86 6.24 1.24
N VAL A 118 5.93 6.48 0.48
CA VAL A 118 7.09 5.58 0.45
C VAL A 118 7.77 5.47 1.82
N GLY A 119 7.88 6.58 2.56
CA GLY A 119 8.42 6.57 3.93
C GLY A 119 7.51 5.82 4.91
N GLY A 120 6.17 5.97 4.76
CA GLY A 120 5.21 5.16 5.51
C GLY A 120 5.35 3.66 5.21
N SER A 121 5.63 3.29 3.96
CA SER A 121 5.92 1.91 3.56
C SER A 121 7.19 1.37 4.23
N TYR A 122 8.25 2.19 4.29
CA TYR A 122 9.49 1.83 4.99
C TYR A 122 9.26 1.57 6.49
N LEU A 123 8.55 2.47 7.18
CA LEU A 123 8.23 2.27 8.60
C LEU A 123 7.40 1.01 8.86
N ARG A 124 6.47 0.68 7.95
CA ARG A 124 5.70 -0.58 8.04
C ARG A 124 6.60 -1.79 7.80
N LEU A 125 7.53 -1.70 6.85
CA LEU A 125 8.52 -2.75 6.64
C LEU A 125 9.31 -3.01 7.91
N LEU A 126 9.92 -1.99 8.51
CA LEU A 126 10.70 -2.13 9.75
C LEU A 126 9.91 -2.82 10.87
N LYS A 127 8.61 -2.49 11.00
CA LYS A 127 7.74 -3.08 12.03
C LYS A 127 7.43 -4.56 11.77
N TYR A 128 7.24 -4.95 10.52
CA TYR A 128 6.69 -6.27 10.18
C TYR A 128 7.70 -7.25 9.61
N LEU A 129 8.81 -6.77 9.04
CA LEU A 129 9.88 -7.62 8.50
C LEU A 129 10.43 -8.63 9.52
N PRO A 130 10.71 -8.26 10.78
CA PRO A 130 11.24 -9.20 11.77
C PRO A 130 10.20 -10.19 12.32
N LYS A 131 8.91 -10.02 11.98
CA LYS A 131 7.81 -10.84 12.52
C LYS A 131 7.46 -12.05 11.65
N PHE A 132 8.02 -12.15 10.46
CA PHE A 132 7.62 -13.17 9.49
C PHE A 132 8.84 -13.78 8.81
N LYS A 133 8.68 -15.00 8.32
CA LYS A 133 9.64 -15.66 7.43
C LYS A 133 9.44 -15.15 6.00
N VAL A 134 9.96 -13.94 5.72
CA VAL A 134 9.76 -13.23 4.46
C VAL A 134 10.58 -13.86 3.33
N LYS A 135 9.94 -14.14 2.20
CA LYS A 135 10.56 -14.67 0.98
C LYS A 135 10.83 -13.62 -0.06
N ASN A 136 9.89 -12.69 -0.24
CA ASN A 136 10.02 -11.60 -1.20
C ASN A 136 9.39 -10.33 -0.65
N ILE A 137 9.88 -9.19 -1.10
CA ILE A 137 9.28 -7.88 -0.85
C ILE A 137 8.93 -7.26 -2.20
N PHE A 138 7.64 -6.99 -2.40
CA PHE A 138 7.11 -6.32 -3.60
C PHE A 138 6.64 -4.92 -3.25
N HIS A 139 7.07 -3.91 -3.98
CA HIS A 139 6.72 -2.52 -3.71
C HIS A 139 6.26 -1.80 -4.98
N TYR A 140 5.00 -1.34 -4.98
CA TYR A 140 4.43 -0.55 -6.07
C TYR A 140 4.02 0.83 -5.57
N GLN A 141 4.72 1.88 -6.03
CA GLN A 141 4.52 3.25 -5.57
C GLN A 141 4.44 4.21 -6.75
N LEU A 142 3.24 4.75 -7.03
CA LEU A 142 3.00 5.63 -8.19
C LEU A 142 3.19 7.11 -7.91
N SER A 143 2.94 7.55 -6.69
CA SER A 143 2.92 8.96 -6.37
C SER A 143 4.10 9.33 -5.50
N TYR A 144 4.85 10.30 -5.97
CA TYR A 144 6.02 10.83 -5.28
C TYR A 144 5.64 11.88 -4.23
N ALA A 145 4.58 12.65 -4.48
CA ALA A 145 4.14 13.75 -3.61
C ALA A 145 3.25 13.27 -2.45
N ARG A 146 3.68 12.20 -1.79
CA ARG A 146 3.07 11.64 -0.59
C ARG A 146 4.10 11.50 0.51
N PHE A 147 3.77 12.03 1.68
CA PHE A 147 4.65 12.09 2.83
C PHE A 147 3.95 11.55 4.06
N TYR A 148 4.67 11.46 5.16
CA TYR A 148 4.11 11.12 6.46
C TYR A 148 4.62 12.09 7.53
N TYR A 149 3.90 12.13 8.64
CA TYR A 149 4.35 12.78 9.87
C TYR A 149 3.87 11.99 11.08
N PHE A 150 4.49 12.23 12.23
CA PHE A 150 4.07 11.61 13.46
C PHE A 150 3.07 12.48 14.21
N LYS A 151 2.01 11.84 14.74
CA LYS A 151 1.13 12.39 15.78
C LYS A 151 1.21 11.46 16.99
N GLY A 152 2.15 11.75 17.89
CA GLY A 152 2.58 10.81 18.92
C GLY A 152 3.18 9.56 18.29
N ARG A 153 2.67 8.39 18.63
CA ARG A 153 3.05 7.09 18.03
C ARG A 153 2.32 6.75 16.73
N ARG A 154 1.39 7.60 16.30
CA ARG A 154 0.62 7.38 15.08
C ARG A 154 1.32 7.97 13.86
N VAL A 155 1.53 7.13 12.84
CA VAL A 155 2.03 7.53 11.53
C VAL A 155 0.84 8.01 10.69
N GLN A 156 0.87 9.28 10.27
CA GLN A 156 -0.15 9.89 9.42
C GLN A 156 0.43 10.12 8.03
N ASN A 157 -0.21 9.55 7.00
CA ASN A 157 0.14 9.86 5.62
C ASN A 157 -0.66 11.06 5.12
N PHE A 158 -0.06 11.87 4.26
CA PHE A 158 -0.73 12.97 3.59
C PHE A 158 -0.30 13.09 2.13
N GLN A 159 -1.11 13.80 1.36
CA GLN A 159 -0.93 14.03 -0.08
C GLN A 159 -0.88 15.53 -0.31
N LEU A 160 0.17 16.04 -0.95
CA LEU A 160 0.33 17.49 -1.15
C LEU A 160 -0.88 18.12 -1.83
N TRP A 161 -1.42 17.47 -2.85
CA TRP A 161 -2.56 18.02 -3.61
C TRP A 161 -3.89 18.09 -2.85
N ASN A 162 -4.05 17.33 -1.76
CA ASN A 162 -5.30 17.31 -0.98
C ASN A 162 -5.17 17.95 0.40
N SER A 163 -3.96 18.09 0.91
CA SER A 163 -3.71 18.42 2.32
C SER A 163 -2.84 19.66 2.50
N VAL A 164 -2.40 20.30 1.42
CA VAL A 164 -1.44 21.42 1.51
C VAL A 164 -1.96 22.56 2.38
N ASP A 165 -3.25 22.92 2.27
CA ASP A 165 -3.83 24.02 3.06
C ASP A 165 -3.94 23.66 4.55
N GLU A 166 -4.24 22.39 4.87
CA GLU A 166 -4.25 21.91 6.25
C GLU A 166 -2.83 21.90 6.85
N LEU A 167 -1.84 21.47 6.07
CA LEU A 167 -0.44 21.47 6.47
C LEU A 167 0.08 22.88 6.71
N ARG A 168 -0.24 23.83 5.80
CA ARG A 168 0.11 25.25 5.96
C ARG A 168 -0.48 25.86 7.23
N LYS A 169 -1.76 25.58 7.49
CA LYS A 169 -2.42 26.00 8.75
C LYS A 169 -1.75 25.42 9.99
N LYS A 170 -1.23 24.21 9.91
CA LYS A 170 -0.67 23.47 11.04
C LYS A 170 0.81 23.77 11.29
N PHE A 171 1.60 23.92 10.24
CA PHE A 171 3.05 24.02 10.32
C PHE A 171 3.62 25.34 9.80
N GLY A 172 2.80 26.19 9.16
CA GLY A 172 3.22 27.43 8.51
C GLY A 172 3.57 27.24 7.03
N ASP A 173 3.44 28.32 6.25
CA ASP A 173 3.68 28.31 4.81
C ASP A 173 5.14 27.99 4.48
N ASP A 174 6.08 28.66 5.12
CA ASP A 174 7.52 28.49 4.88
C ASP A 174 7.95 27.06 5.16
N TYR A 175 7.49 26.47 6.28
CA TYR A 175 7.82 25.10 6.62
C TYR A 175 7.33 24.10 5.56
N VAL A 176 6.11 24.29 5.05
CA VAL A 176 5.53 23.38 4.02
C VAL A 176 6.25 23.57 2.70
N GLN A 177 6.56 24.81 2.32
CA GLN A 177 7.30 25.13 1.11
C GLN A 177 8.68 24.49 1.11
N ASP A 178 9.44 24.69 2.17
CA ASP A 178 10.84 24.24 2.26
C ASP A 178 10.98 22.72 2.37
N ASN A 179 10.06 22.06 3.09
CA ASN A 179 10.19 20.63 3.38
C ASN A 179 9.45 19.70 2.41
N TYR A 180 8.44 20.20 1.67
CA TYR A 180 7.59 19.34 0.86
C TYR A 180 7.36 19.83 -0.57
N MET A 181 7.58 21.10 -0.87
CA MET A 181 7.31 21.70 -2.18
C MET A 181 8.57 22.14 -2.93
N THR A 182 9.75 21.98 -2.34
CA THR A 182 11.02 22.25 -3.01
C THR A 182 11.21 21.27 -4.17
N ASP A 183 11.69 21.78 -5.31
CA ASP A 183 11.95 20.98 -6.50
C ASP A 183 12.87 19.79 -6.19
N GLY A 184 12.50 18.61 -6.69
CA GLY A 184 13.25 17.38 -6.51
C GLY A 184 13.06 16.68 -5.14
N ILE A 185 12.39 17.31 -4.15
CA ILE A 185 12.23 16.70 -2.82
C ILE A 185 11.42 15.41 -2.87
N THR A 186 10.44 15.34 -3.76
CA THR A 186 9.57 14.16 -3.93
C THR A 186 10.34 12.98 -4.52
N GLU A 187 11.16 13.24 -5.53
CA GLU A 187 12.03 12.24 -6.19
C GLU A 187 13.13 11.78 -5.23
N LEU A 188 13.74 12.72 -4.50
CA LEU A 188 14.73 12.41 -3.47
C LEU A 188 14.13 11.51 -2.38
N ASN A 189 12.94 11.84 -1.91
CA ASN A 189 12.22 11.07 -0.91
C ASN A 189 11.93 9.63 -1.39
N LEU A 190 11.45 9.48 -2.64
CA LEU A 190 11.25 8.17 -3.24
C LEU A 190 12.56 7.38 -3.29
N LYS A 191 13.62 7.97 -3.85
CA LYS A 191 14.93 7.32 -3.99
C LYS A 191 15.51 6.92 -2.64
N MET A 192 15.44 7.82 -1.65
CA MET A 192 15.97 7.58 -0.31
C MET A 192 15.29 6.36 0.34
N TYR A 193 13.96 6.34 0.39
CA TYR A 193 13.24 5.25 1.07
C TYR A 193 13.25 3.94 0.29
N THR A 194 13.26 3.97 -1.04
CA THR A 194 13.43 2.72 -1.81
C THR A 194 14.81 2.11 -1.61
N ASN A 195 15.86 2.95 -1.50
CA ASN A 195 17.20 2.47 -1.19
C ASN A 195 17.31 1.91 0.24
N LEU A 196 16.62 2.52 1.21
CA LEU A 196 16.57 1.98 2.58
C LEU A 196 15.84 0.65 2.63
N ILE A 197 14.72 0.49 1.93
CA ILE A 197 14.00 -0.79 1.82
C ILE A 197 14.90 -1.86 1.19
N ASP A 198 15.57 -1.53 0.09
CA ASP A 198 16.51 -2.43 -0.60
C ASP A 198 17.68 -2.83 0.31
N TYR A 199 18.20 -1.89 1.09
CA TYR A 199 19.28 -2.16 2.06
C TYR A 199 18.82 -3.16 3.13
N GLU A 200 17.66 -2.92 3.78
CA GLU A 200 17.12 -3.85 4.79
C GLU A 200 16.88 -5.25 4.22
N ALA A 201 16.31 -5.33 3.01
CA ALA A 201 16.08 -6.58 2.32
C ALA A 201 17.40 -7.34 2.06
N LYS A 202 18.42 -6.65 1.56
CA LYS A 202 19.75 -7.22 1.27
C LYS A 202 20.48 -7.72 2.52
N GLN A 203 20.36 -7.02 3.65
CA GLN A 203 20.95 -7.47 4.92
C GLN A 203 20.44 -8.87 5.34
N LEU A 204 19.20 -9.19 4.95
CA LEU A 204 18.53 -10.46 5.26
C LEU A 204 18.54 -11.46 4.09
N GLY A 205 19.15 -11.11 2.95
CA GLY A 205 19.16 -11.95 1.75
C GLY A 205 17.77 -12.11 1.10
N ILE A 206 16.88 -11.14 1.30
CA ILE A 206 15.51 -11.17 0.79
C ILE A 206 15.43 -10.40 -0.55
N PRO A 207 14.90 -11.01 -1.64
CA PRO A 207 14.67 -10.31 -2.89
C PRO A 207 13.69 -9.13 -2.72
N TYR A 208 14.06 -7.96 -3.29
CA TYR A 208 13.24 -6.76 -3.29
C TYR A 208 12.93 -6.32 -4.72
N TYR A 209 11.65 -6.25 -5.04
CA TYR A 209 11.13 -5.87 -6.35
C TYR A 209 10.37 -4.54 -6.24
N PHE A 210 10.94 -3.50 -6.81
CA PHE A 210 10.31 -2.18 -6.85
C PHE A 210 9.81 -1.83 -8.26
N SER A 211 8.65 -1.16 -8.33
CA SER A 211 8.15 -0.52 -9.54
C SER A 211 7.40 0.76 -9.23
N SER A 212 7.70 1.80 -10.01
CA SER A 212 6.95 3.06 -10.09
C SER A 212 6.37 3.27 -11.49
N HIS A 213 6.20 2.19 -12.26
CA HIS A 213 5.74 2.26 -13.65
C HIS A 213 4.36 2.93 -13.75
N PRO A 214 4.22 4.01 -14.57
CA PRO A 214 2.97 4.73 -14.67
C PRO A 214 1.84 3.86 -15.24
N LEU A 215 0.64 3.92 -14.65
CA LEU A 215 -0.51 3.12 -15.09
C LEU A 215 -0.85 3.31 -16.57
N LYS A 216 -0.72 4.54 -17.08
CA LYS A 216 -1.02 4.87 -18.48
C LYS A 216 -0.11 4.18 -19.51
N GLU A 217 1.04 3.68 -19.07
CA GLU A 217 2.03 3.00 -19.90
C GLU A 217 1.87 1.46 -19.85
N LEU A 218 0.97 0.96 -19.00
CA LEU A 218 0.66 -0.45 -18.94
C LEU A 218 -0.15 -0.88 -20.17
N ASN A 219 0.22 -2.01 -20.75
CA ASN A 219 -0.59 -2.64 -21.80
C ASN A 219 -1.79 -3.34 -21.15
N ILE A 220 -2.98 -2.74 -21.28
CA ILE A 220 -4.20 -3.19 -20.62
C ILE A 220 -5.21 -3.63 -21.66
N ASN A 221 -5.65 -4.89 -21.58
CA ASN A 221 -6.86 -5.31 -22.29
C ASN A 221 -8.07 -4.67 -21.60
N LYS A 222 -8.91 -3.96 -22.38
CA LYS A 222 -10.11 -3.29 -21.89
C LYS A 222 -11.37 -4.14 -22.02
N GLU A 223 -11.29 -5.28 -22.72
CA GLU A 223 -12.41 -6.21 -22.82
C GLU A 223 -12.66 -6.88 -21.46
N ASP A 224 -13.91 -6.98 -21.06
CA ASP A 224 -14.37 -7.54 -19.77
C ASP A 224 -13.67 -6.94 -18.55
N ASP A 225 -13.27 -5.67 -18.64
CA ASP A 225 -12.54 -5.01 -17.59
C ASP A 225 -13.49 -4.49 -16.49
N LEU A 226 -13.43 -5.09 -15.32
CA LEU A 226 -14.20 -4.66 -14.16
C LEU A 226 -13.54 -3.43 -13.53
N VAL A 227 -14.25 -2.29 -13.57
CA VAL A 227 -13.80 -1.05 -12.91
C VAL A 227 -13.73 -1.21 -11.40
N ALA A 228 -12.90 -0.42 -10.73
CA ALA A 228 -12.92 -0.35 -9.27
C ALA A 228 -14.25 0.24 -8.78
N ARG A 229 -14.81 -0.27 -7.68
CA ARG A 229 -16.13 0.17 -7.16
C ARG A 229 -16.19 1.68 -6.86
N ASP A 230 -15.08 2.30 -6.52
CA ASP A 230 -15.01 3.74 -6.26
C ASP A 230 -14.79 4.61 -7.51
N LEU A 231 -14.57 4.01 -8.68
CA LEU A 231 -14.30 4.66 -9.97
C LEU A 231 -13.05 5.58 -9.98
N ILE A 232 -12.17 5.43 -8.99
CA ILE A 232 -10.93 6.22 -8.89
C ILE A 232 -9.70 5.34 -9.06
N HIS A 233 -9.76 4.12 -8.52
CA HIS A 233 -8.66 3.19 -8.55
C HIS A 233 -8.58 2.44 -9.89
N PRO A 234 -7.43 1.81 -10.18
CA PRO A 234 -7.25 1.02 -11.39
C PRO A 234 -8.28 -0.08 -11.52
N SER A 235 -8.63 -0.43 -12.74
CA SER A 235 -9.50 -1.56 -13.05
C SER A 235 -8.85 -2.91 -12.74
N LYS A 236 -9.64 -3.99 -12.76
CA LYS A 236 -9.18 -5.38 -12.56
C LYS A 236 -8.05 -5.76 -13.52
N ASN A 237 -8.17 -5.41 -14.82
CA ASN A 237 -7.15 -5.75 -15.80
C ASN A 237 -5.88 -4.91 -15.60
N THR A 238 -6.00 -3.66 -15.13
CA THR A 238 -4.85 -2.86 -14.70
C THR A 238 -4.14 -3.52 -13.50
N MET A 239 -4.89 -4.04 -12.53
CA MET A 239 -4.29 -4.77 -11.40
C MET A 239 -3.53 -6.01 -11.86
N LYS A 240 -4.04 -6.77 -12.83
CA LYS A 240 -3.32 -7.89 -13.46
C LYS A 240 -2.05 -7.42 -14.19
N ALA A 241 -2.12 -6.30 -14.91
CA ALA A 241 -0.95 -5.75 -15.59
C ALA A 241 0.15 -5.34 -14.58
N ILE A 242 -0.21 -4.75 -13.45
CA ILE A 242 0.75 -4.48 -12.36
C ILE A 242 1.36 -5.79 -11.84
N ALA A 243 0.56 -6.83 -11.60
CA ALA A 243 1.08 -8.13 -11.17
C ALA A 243 2.08 -8.70 -12.16
N ASN A 244 1.80 -8.61 -13.46
CA ASN A 244 2.69 -9.11 -14.51
C ASN A 244 4.05 -8.40 -14.52
N LEU A 245 4.13 -7.11 -14.12
CA LEU A 245 5.43 -6.43 -13.95
C LEU A 245 6.32 -7.16 -12.95
N PHE A 246 5.75 -7.62 -11.84
CA PHE A 246 6.49 -8.31 -10.79
C PHE A 246 6.76 -9.77 -11.12
N ILE A 247 5.78 -10.48 -11.71
CA ILE A 247 5.94 -11.87 -12.15
C ILE A 247 7.03 -11.98 -13.21
N ASN A 248 7.10 -11.03 -14.14
CA ASN A 248 8.18 -10.99 -15.15
C ASN A 248 9.55 -10.73 -14.51
N LYS A 249 9.64 -9.92 -13.45
CA LYS A 249 10.89 -9.73 -12.72
C LYS A 249 11.32 -11.00 -11.99
N LEU A 250 10.38 -11.67 -11.28
CA LEU A 250 10.62 -12.95 -10.63
C LEU A 250 11.18 -14.03 -11.57
N ASN A 251 10.70 -14.07 -12.82
CA ASN A 251 11.12 -15.09 -13.79
C ASN A 251 12.46 -14.78 -14.46
N ASN A 252 13.00 -13.57 -14.29
CA ASN A 252 14.26 -13.13 -14.89
C ASN A 252 15.42 -13.08 -13.87
N ASP A 253 15.13 -13.28 -12.58
CA ASP A 253 16.12 -13.42 -11.50
C ASP A 253 16.42 -14.90 -11.21
#